data_201727dd337b95396174e56fcfb9107b
#
_entry.id   201727dd337b95396174e56fcfb9107b
#
_cell.length_a   1.000
_cell.length_b   1.000
_cell.length_c   1.000
_cell.angle_alpha   90.00
_cell.angle_beta   90.00
_cell.angle_gamma   90.00
#
_symmetry.space_group_name_H-M   'P 1'
#
loop_
_entity.id
_entity.type
_entity.pdbx_description
1 polymer ?
#
loop_
_entity_poly.entity_id
_entity_poly.type
_entity_poly.pdbx_seq_one_letter_code
_entity_poly.pdbx_strand_id
1 'polypeptide(L)'
;MDQSREAMAWYSHRSCPQAVASNLRRLVVDDYGPAMHAPERLTVYVDGFNLDHGLKERSGRRLLWLDLVKLSRLLRPRSSLLRVHYFTAPVLDDPPAASRQGRYQSALVARNPGLVEITQGRYQKKTRTCRACGASWIQYEEKETDVNIATALVADAASCATDAALIVSADSDLSPAIRTARSLNTTMFLAAAFPPMRYSAELSKLMPASFSIGMSKLTGAQLPRTVVDPASGRAYSRPAKWM
;
A
#
# COMPACT_ATOMS: atom_id res chain seq x y z
N MET A 1 35.42 22.07 -12.40
CA MET A 1 35.52 21.42 -11.07
C MET A 1 34.11 20.96 -10.74
N ASP A 2 33.96 19.66 -10.73
CA ASP A 2 32.67 18.96 -10.90
C ASP A 2 31.98 18.72 -9.55
N GLN A 3 30.99 19.57 -9.22
CA GLN A 3 30.16 19.44 -8.01
C GLN A 3 29.21 18.21 -8.03
N SER A 4 29.09 17.55 -9.20
CA SER A 4 28.28 16.34 -9.38
C SER A 4 28.93 15.06 -8.82
N ARG A 5 30.24 15.05 -8.62
CA ARG A 5 30.94 13.88 -8.05
C ARG A 5 30.94 13.84 -6.51
N GLU A 6 30.85 14.98 -5.85
CA GLU A 6 30.80 15.01 -4.37
C GLU A 6 29.42 14.63 -3.82
N ALA A 7 28.33 14.93 -4.53
CA ALA A 7 26.99 14.55 -4.12
C ALA A 7 26.75 13.02 -4.16
N MET A 8 27.43 12.29 -5.04
CA MET A 8 27.35 10.82 -5.10
C MET A 8 28.16 10.12 -4.00
N ALA A 9 29.20 10.74 -3.47
CA ALA A 9 30.04 10.16 -2.41
C ALA A 9 29.32 10.11 -1.04
N TRP A 10 28.34 10.99 -0.80
CA TRP A 10 27.56 11.02 0.44
C TRP A 10 26.53 9.88 0.58
N TYR A 11 26.13 9.26 -0.54
CA TYR A 11 25.13 8.18 -0.56
C TYR A 11 25.74 6.77 -0.42
N SER A 12 27.06 6.63 -0.52
CA SER A 12 27.70 5.30 -0.67
C SER A 12 28.01 4.56 0.64
N HIS A 13 27.72 5.10 1.84
CA HIS A 13 28.18 4.50 3.11
C HIS A 13 27.15 4.37 4.24
N ARG A 14 25.85 4.30 3.95
CA ARG A 14 24.86 3.87 4.94
C ARG A 14 24.06 2.66 4.45
N SER A 15 24.75 1.52 4.31
CA SER A 15 24.06 0.24 4.28
C SER A 15 23.34 0.03 5.60
N CYS A 16 22.09 -0.47 5.53
CA CYS A 16 21.30 -0.84 6.70
C CYS A 16 22.12 -1.69 7.67
N PRO A 17 22.23 -1.32 8.96
CA PRO A 17 23.03 -2.07 9.93
C PRO A 17 22.67 -3.56 10.00
N GLN A 18 21.42 -3.93 9.70
CA GLN A 18 20.97 -5.32 9.66
C GLN A 18 21.50 -6.10 8.45
N ALA A 19 21.84 -5.43 7.34
CA ALA A 19 22.46 -6.08 6.19
C ALA A 19 23.88 -6.61 6.51
N VAL A 20 24.61 -5.91 7.36
CA VAL A 20 25.93 -6.35 7.83
C VAL A 20 25.80 -7.57 8.76
N ALA A 21 24.80 -7.56 9.66
CA ALA A 21 24.56 -8.67 10.57
C ALA A 21 24.06 -9.95 9.86
N SER A 22 23.30 -9.82 8.76
CA SER A 22 22.83 -10.98 7.99
C SER A 22 23.94 -11.61 7.14
N ASN A 23 24.91 -10.83 6.65
CA ASN A 23 26.07 -11.36 5.93
C ASN A 23 27.09 -12.05 6.87
N LEU A 24 27.26 -11.56 8.09
CA LEU A 24 28.08 -12.22 9.09
C LEU A 24 27.46 -13.56 9.57
N ARG A 25 26.13 -13.67 9.65
CA ARG A 25 25.44 -14.92 10.00
C ARG A 25 25.51 -15.99 8.90
N ARG A 26 25.79 -15.64 7.65
CA ARG A 26 26.00 -16.62 6.56
C ARG A 26 27.36 -17.30 6.57
N LEU A 27 28.32 -16.79 7.32
CA LEU A 27 29.69 -17.32 7.40
C LEU A 27 29.92 -18.26 8.60
N VAL A 28 28.97 -18.35 9.53
CA VAL A 28 29.03 -19.32 10.63
C VAL A 28 28.09 -20.46 10.27
N VAL A 29 28.62 -21.50 9.68
CA VAL A 29 27.94 -22.80 9.50
C VAL A 29 28.04 -23.51 10.83
N ASP A 30 27.06 -23.30 11.71
CA ASP A 30 26.90 -24.09 12.90
C ASP A 30 25.98 -25.27 12.64
N ASP A 31 26.47 -26.42 12.99
CA ASP A 31 25.95 -27.78 12.87
C ASP A 31 24.74 -28.06 13.82
N TYR A 32 23.87 -27.07 14.01
CA TYR A 32 22.65 -27.19 14.82
C TYR A 32 21.42 -26.94 13.98
N GLY A 33 20.65 -27.97 13.74
CA GLY A 33 19.35 -28.12 13.08
C GLY A 33 18.70 -26.90 12.37
N PRO A 34 17.62 -27.03 11.63
CA PRO A 34 17.09 -25.93 10.84
C PRO A 34 16.81 -24.73 11.74
N ALA A 35 17.69 -23.72 11.66
CA ALA A 35 17.52 -22.47 12.36
C ALA A 35 16.12 -21.93 12.01
N MET A 36 15.22 -21.84 12.98
CA MET A 36 13.93 -21.19 12.83
C MET A 36 14.21 -19.71 12.58
N HIS A 37 14.39 -19.33 11.30
CA HIS A 37 14.50 -17.93 10.95
C HIS A 37 13.21 -17.24 11.37
N ALA A 38 13.34 -16.14 12.10
CA ALA A 38 12.18 -15.31 12.43
C ALA A 38 11.42 -14.96 11.14
N PRO A 39 10.08 -14.99 11.15
CA PRO A 39 9.31 -14.71 9.96
C PRO A 39 9.61 -13.30 9.45
N GLU A 40 9.74 -13.17 8.13
CA GLU A 40 9.98 -11.92 7.41
C GLU A 40 8.97 -10.85 7.83
N ARG A 41 9.42 -9.70 8.29
CA ARG A 41 8.56 -8.58 8.70
C ARG A 41 8.00 -7.89 7.46
N LEU A 42 6.68 -7.85 7.33
CA LEU A 42 5.97 -7.35 6.15
C LEU A 42 5.25 -6.03 6.44
N THR A 43 5.49 -5.02 5.64
CA THR A 43 4.63 -3.83 5.52
C THR A 43 3.91 -3.84 4.17
N VAL A 44 2.62 -3.51 4.16
CA VAL A 44 1.78 -3.45 2.95
C VAL A 44 1.35 -2.02 2.69
N TYR A 45 1.60 -1.53 1.48
CA TYR A 45 1.25 -0.19 1.02
C TYR A 45 0.10 -0.30 0.03
N VAL A 46 -1.07 0.18 0.40
CA VAL A 46 -2.29 0.05 -0.39
C VAL A 46 -2.66 1.39 -1.00
N ASP A 47 -2.54 1.48 -2.31
CA ASP A 47 -3.11 2.56 -3.11
C ASP A 47 -4.64 2.36 -3.19
N GLY A 48 -5.35 3.17 -2.42
CA GLY A 48 -6.79 3.08 -2.28
C GLY A 48 -7.54 3.37 -3.57
N PHE A 49 -7.06 4.28 -4.41
CA PHE A 49 -7.70 4.60 -5.69
C PHE A 49 -7.53 3.47 -6.69
N ASN A 50 -6.30 2.98 -6.85
CA ASN A 50 -6.00 1.90 -7.79
C ASN A 50 -6.77 0.63 -7.42
N LEU A 51 -6.84 0.29 -6.11
CA LEU A 51 -7.60 -0.84 -5.60
C LEU A 51 -9.11 -0.64 -5.77
N ASP A 52 -9.67 0.50 -5.36
CA ASP A 52 -11.10 0.80 -5.41
C ASP A 52 -11.63 0.77 -6.86
N HIS A 53 -10.90 1.39 -7.80
CA HIS A 53 -11.23 1.36 -9.22
C HIS A 53 -11.24 -0.07 -9.77
N GLY A 54 -10.20 -0.86 -9.49
CA GLY A 54 -10.13 -2.24 -9.93
C GLY A 54 -11.24 -3.12 -9.36
N LEU A 55 -11.58 -2.95 -8.08
CA LEU A 55 -12.68 -3.66 -7.43
C LEU A 55 -14.05 -3.26 -7.99
N LYS A 56 -14.29 -1.97 -8.23
CA LYS A 56 -15.55 -1.47 -8.83
C LYS A 56 -15.73 -2.00 -10.24
N GLU A 57 -14.71 -1.93 -11.06
CA GLU A 57 -14.74 -2.42 -12.44
C GLU A 57 -15.03 -3.92 -12.48
N ARG A 58 -14.40 -4.71 -11.62
CA ARG A 58 -14.54 -6.17 -11.60
C ARG A 58 -15.82 -6.67 -10.95
N SER A 59 -16.33 -5.99 -9.90
CA SER A 59 -17.40 -6.51 -9.04
C SER A 59 -18.62 -5.61 -8.90
N GLY A 60 -18.64 -4.44 -9.52
CA GLY A 60 -19.71 -3.46 -9.38
C GLY A 60 -19.93 -3.02 -7.94
N ARG A 61 -18.89 -2.91 -7.14
CA ARG A 61 -18.84 -2.51 -5.72
C ARG A 61 -19.01 -3.64 -4.70
N ARG A 62 -19.40 -4.86 -5.09
CA ARG A 62 -19.66 -5.96 -4.13
C ARG A 62 -18.45 -6.37 -3.29
N LEU A 63 -17.23 -6.03 -3.72
CA LEU A 63 -16.00 -6.38 -2.99
C LEU A 63 -15.34 -5.19 -2.27
N LEU A 64 -16.01 -4.05 -2.17
CA LEU A 64 -15.46 -2.85 -1.51
C LEU A 64 -15.41 -2.95 0.03
N TRP A 65 -16.13 -3.92 0.64
CA TRP A 65 -16.10 -4.17 2.09
C TRP A 65 -14.94 -5.10 2.45
N LEU A 66 -13.72 -4.73 2.04
CA LEU A 66 -12.54 -5.58 2.05
C LEU A 66 -11.74 -5.39 3.35
N ASP A 67 -11.39 -6.49 4.02
CA ASP A 67 -10.41 -6.51 5.12
C ASP A 67 -9.00 -6.54 4.54
N LEU A 68 -8.32 -5.39 4.54
CA LEU A 68 -6.98 -5.25 3.98
C LEU A 68 -5.93 -6.05 4.76
N VAL A 69 -6.10 -6.22 6.07
CA VAL A 69 -5.21 -7.04 6.90
C VAL A 69 -5.37 -8.51 6.57
N LYS A 70 -6.62 -8.99 6.47
CA LYS A 70 -6.90 -10.37 6.06
C LYS A 70 -6.41 -10.65 4.65
N LEU A 71 -6.60 -9.70 3.71
CA LEU A 71 -6.06 -9.80 2.36
C LEU A 71 -4.54 -9.93 2.39
N SER A 72 -3.86 -9.06 3.10
CA SER A 72 -2.39 -9.08 3.23
C SER A 72 -1.87 -10.43 3.71
N ARG A 73 -2.49 -10.98 4.75
CA ARG A 73 -2.16 -12.33 5.28
C ARG A 73 -2.43 -13.44 4.27
N LEU A 74 -3.49 -13.34 3.47
CA LEU A 74 -3.77 -14.30 2.40
C LEU A 74 -2.78 -14.20 1.23
N LEU A 75 -2.25 -13.01 0.95
CA LEU A 75 -1.26 -12.79 -0.11
C LEU A 75 0.15 -13.21 0.32
N ARG A 76 0.51 -13.01 1.59
CA ARG A 76 1.84 -13.35 2.16
C ARG A 76 1.69 -14.14 3.47
N PRO A 77 1.26 -15.40 3.41
CA PRO A 77 0.89 -16.17 4.62
C PRO A 77 2.07 -16.57 5.51
N ARG A 78 3.31 -16.50 5.01
CA ARG A 78 4.52 -16.85 5.76
C ARG A 78 5.23 -15.64 6.37
N SER A 79 4.78 -14.42 6.06
CA SER A 79 5.38 -13.19 6.59
C SER A 79 4.65 -12.75 7.87
N SER A 80 5.39 -12.11 8.78
CA SER A 80 4.84 -11.43 9.96
C SER A 80 4.37 -10.04 9.54
N LEU A 81 3.06 -9.83 9.45
CA LEU A 81 2.48 -8.55 9.07
C LEU A 81 2.68 -7.52 10.19
N LEU A 82 3.48 -6.49 9.94
CA LEU A 82 3.69 -5.38 10.85
C LEU A 82 2.54 -4.38 10.77
N ARG A 83 2.20 -3.94 9.57
CA ARG A 83 1.16 -2.93 9.32
C ARG A 83 0.68 -2.92 7.87
N VAL A 84 -0.49 -2.34 7.68
CA VAL A 84 -1.06 -1.99 6.39
C VAL A 84 -1.23 -0.48 6.35
N HIS A 85 -0.48 0.19 5.48
CA HIS A 85 -0.69 1.59 5.15
C HIS A 85 -1.73 1.70 4.04
N TYR A 86 -2.86 2.30 4.34
CA TYR A 86 -3.93 2.53 3.39
C TYR A 86 -3.97 4.02 2.99
N PHE A 87 -3.56 4.31 1.77
CA PHE A 87 -3.50 5.65 1.21
C PHE A 87 -4.76 5.91 0.39
N THR A 88 -5.45 7.01 0.67
CA THR A 88 -6.71 7.36 0.00
C THR A 88 -6.91 8.87 0.09
N ALA A 89 -8.01 9.39 -0.48
CA ALA A 89 -8.42 10.77 -0.22
C ALA A 89 -9.92 10.83 0.08
N PRO A 90 -10.40 11.87 0.79
CA PRO A 90 -11.80 11.99 1.16
C PRO A 90 -12.67 12.14 -0.09
N VAL A 91 -13.84 11.52 -0.12
CA VAL A 91 -14.82 11.75 -1.17
C VAL A 91 -15.41 13.15 -1.02
N LEU A 92 -15.36 13.97 -2.08
CA LEU A 92 -15.94 15.31 -2.12
C LEU A 92 -17.25 15.32 -2.93
N ASP A 93 -18.14 16.25 -2.61
CA ASP A 93 -19.39 16.57 -3.31
C ASP A 93 -20.38 15.40 -3.47
N ASP A 94 -20.18 14.28 -2.73
CA ASP A 94 -21.13 13.16 -2.59
C ASP A 94 -21.20 12.73 -1.12
N PRO A 95 -21.99 13.43 -0.27
CA PRO A 95 -22.10 13.12 1.16
C PRO A 95 -22.49 11.67 1.47
N PRO A 96 -23.38 11.01 0.68
CA PRO A 96 -23.64 9.58 0.85
C PRO A 96 -22.42 8.70 0.58
N ALA A 97 -21.58 9.03 -0.41
CA ALA A 97 -20.35 8.27 -0.69
C ALA A 97 -19.29 8.52 0.39
N ALA A 98 -19.12 9.76 0.84
CA ALA A 98 -18.23 10.12 1.95
C ALA A 98 -18.61 9.38 3.24
N SER A 99 -19.91 9.30 3.56
CA SER A 99 -20.40 8.51 4.69
C SER A 99 -20.09 7.02 4.57
N ARG A 100 -20.21 6.43 3.37
CA ARG A 100 -19.85 5.03 3.13
C ARG A 100 -18.34 4.81 3.29
N GLN A 101 -17.51 5.72 2.77
CA GLN A 101 -16.06 5.68 2.91
C GLN A 101 -15.64 5.76 4.39
N GLY A 102 -16.15 6.75 5.13
CA GLY A 102 -15.84 6.88 6.56
C GLY A 102 -16.26 5.67 7.38
N ARG A 103 -17.45 5.09 7.09
CA ARG A 103 -17.90 3.85 7.72
C ARG A 103 -16.98 2.67 7.43
N TYR A 104 -16.50 2.53 6.20
CA TYR A 104 -15.54 1.50 5.82
C TYR A 104 -14.22 1.66 6.56
N GLN A 105 -13.66 2.86 6.55
CA GLN A 105 -12.39 3.15 7.24
C GLN A 105 -12.49 2.87 8.73
N SER A 106 -13.58 3.31 9.37
CA SER A 106 -13.84 3.02 10.79
C SER A 106 -13.97 1.52 11.07
N ALA A 107 -14.69 0.78 10.21
CA ALA A 107 -14.82 -0.67 10.35
C ALA A 107 -13.48 -1.40 10.17
N LEU A 108 -12.66 -0.96 9.21
CA LEU A 108 -11.35 -1.54 8.93
C LEU A 108 -10.40 -1.38 10.11
N VAL A 109 -10.33 -0.19 10.71
CA VAL A 109 -9.52 0.10 11.89
C VAL A 109 -10.04 -0.65 13.12
N ALA A 110 -11.35 -0.61 13.37
CA ALA A 110 -11.97 -1.29 14.51
C ALA A 110 -11.76 -2.82 14.47
N ARG A 111 -11.75 -3.41 13.27
CA ARG A 111 -11.47 -4.84 13.08
C ARG A 111 -10.02 -5.21 13.33
N ASN A 112 -9.09 -4.29 13.06
CA ASN A 112 -7.66 -4.53 13.01
C ASN A 112 -6.88 -3.47 13.82
N PRO A 113 -7.11 -3.37 15.14
CA PRO A 113 -6.50 -2.34 15.96
C PRO A 113 -4.96 -2.44 15.89
N GLY A 114 -4.30 -1.30 15.71
CA GLY A 114 -2.84 -1.18 15.64
C GLY A 114 -2.18 -1.72 14.36
N LEU A 115 -2.95 -2.34 13.45
CA LEU A 115 -2.41 -2.90 12.21
C LEU A 115 -2.73 -2.08 10.96
N VAL A 116 -3.64 -1.12 11.03
CA VAL A 116 -4.05 -0.28 9.90
C VAL A 116 -3.75 1.17 10.19
N GLU A 117 -3.00 1.78 9.30
CA GLU A 117 -2.74 3.22 9.26
C GLU A 117 -3.36 3.81 8.01
N ILE A 118 -4.20 4.84 8.14
CA ILE A 118 -4.87 5.49 7.02
C ILE A 118 -4.27 6.86 6.82
N THR A 119 -3.65 7.06 5.65
CA THR A 119 -3.11 8.36 5.23
C THR A 119 -4.04 8.97 4.20
N GLN A 120 -4.53 10.17 4.50
CA GLN A 120 -5.40 10.91 3.60
C GLN A 120 -4.57 11.85 2.72
N GLY A 121 -4.74 11.74 1.40
CA GLY A 121 -4.38 12.77 0.46
C GLY A 121 -5.40 13.92 0.51
N ARG A 122 -5.25 14.87 -0.38
CA ARG A 122 -6.17 16.01 -0.51
C ARG A 122 -6.60 16.23 -1.95
N TYR A 123 -7.68 16.98 -2.12
CA TYR A 123 -8.07 17.46 -3.43
C TYR A 123 -7.71 18.93 -3.62
N GLN A 124 -7.23 19.23 -4.82
CA GLN A 124 -7.07 20.60 -5.29
C GLN A 124 -8.23 20.95 -6.22
N LYS A 125 -8.96 22.01 -5.88
CA LYS A 125 -9.99 22.58 -6.72
C LYS A 125 -9.34 23.35 -7.86
N LYS A 126 -9.67 23.01 -9.11
CA LYS A 126 -9.24 23.73 -10.30
C LYS A 126 -10.46 24.19 -11.10
N THR A 127 -10.47 25.44 -11.53
CA THR A 127 -11.44 25.92 -12.53
C THR A 127 -10.90 25.57 -13.91
N ARG A 128 -11.68 24.82 -14.67
CA ARG A 128 -11.42 24.54 -16.08
C ARG A 128 -12.33 25.37 -16.95
N THR A 129 -11.81 25.91 -18.05
CA THR A 129 -12.58 26.71 -19.01
C THR A 129 -12.47 26.04 -20.39
N CYS A 130 -13.59 25.83 -21.03
CA CYS A 130 -13.65 25.34 -22.40
C CYS A 130 -13.11 26.40 -23.36
N ARG A 131 -12.10 26.05 -24.13
CA ARG A 131 -11.50 27.00 -25.10
C ARG A 131 -12.42 27.28 -26.28
N ALA A 132 -13.40 26.41 -26.57
CA ALA A 132 -14.32 26.56 -27.72
C ALA A 132 -15.55 27.42 -27.38
N CYS A 133 -16.15 27.27 -26.19
CA CYS A 133 -17.40 27.93 -25.82
C CYS A 133 -17.31 28.84 -24.58
N GLY A 134 -16.14 28.94 -23.92
CA GLY A 134 -15.95 29.75 -22.72
C GLY A 134 -16.61 29.21 -21.44
N ALA A 135 -17.35 28.11 -21.51
CA ALA A 135 -17.98 27.52 -20.33
C ALA A 135 -16.93 27.09 -19.30
N SER A 136 -17.18 27.42 -18.05
CA SER A 136 -16.28 27.07 -16.96
C SER A 136 -16.94 26.08 -16.01
N TRP A 137 -16.13 25.11 -15.51
CA TRP A 137 -16.55 24.14 -14.50
C TRP A 137 -15.45 23.91 -13.47
N ILE A 138 -15.85 23.40 -12.31
CA ILE A 138 -14.92 23.02 -11.25
C ILE A 138 -14.53 21.56 -11.50
N GLN A 139 -13.21 21.31 -11.45
CA GLN A 139 -12.63 19.96 -11.45
C GLN A 139 -11.81 19.82 -10.17
N TYR A 140 -12.00 18.70 -9.48
CA TYR A 140 -11.15 18.31 -8.37
C TYR A 140 -10.06 17.36 -8.88
N GLU A 141 -8.83 17.67 -8.55
CA GLU A 141 -7.67 16.84 -8.85
C GLU A 141 -7.12 16.30 -7.52
N GLU A 142 -7.05 14.99 -7.41
CA GLU A 142 -6.44 14.36 -6.25
C GLU A 142 -4.94 14.66 -6.25
N LYS A 143 -4.38 14.84 -5.06
CA LYS A 143 -2.98 15.17 -4.81
C LYS A 143 -2.48 14.42 -3.59
N GLU A 144 -1.18 14.14 -3.60
CA GLU A 144 -0.40 13.66 -2.46
C GLU A 144 -0.50 12.14 -2.20
N THR A 145 -1.47 11.39 -2.72
CA THR A 145 -1.56 9.95 -2.43
C THR A 145 -0.31 9.21 -2.87
N ASP A 146 0.14 9.39 -4.11
CA ASP A 146 1.33 8.72 -4.65
C ASP A 146 2.61 9.19 -3.95
N VAL A 147 2.68 10.49 -3.63
CA VAL A 147 3.80 11.06 -2.86
C VAL A 147 3.86 10.47 -1.45
N ASN A 148 2.71 10.31 -0.80
CA ASN A 148 2.62 9.70 0.53
C ASN A 148 3.04 8.22 0.50
N ILE A 149 2.61 7.45 -0.52
CA ILE A 149 3.07 6.06 -0.71
C ILE A 149 4.59 6.03 -0.91
N ALA A 150 5.09 6.86 -1.83
CA ALA A 150 6.51 6.94 -2.15
C ALA A 150 7.36 7.29 -0.92
N THR A 151 6.94 8.29 -0.16
CA THR A 151 7.64 8.76 1.04
C THR A 151 7.66 7.69 2.13
N ALA A 152 6.52 7.04 2.40
CA ALA A 152 6.42 5.97 3.40
C ALA A 152 7.32 4.78 3.02
N LEU A 153 7.29 4.34 1.75
CA LEU A 153 8.12 3.23 1.26
C LEU A 153 9.62 3.52 1.41
N VAL A 154 10.04 4.72 1.00
CA VAL A 154 11.45 5.14 1.07
C VAL A 154 11.91 5.30 2.51
N ALA A 155 11.09 5.86 3.40
CA ALA A 155 11.40 6.01 4.82
C ALA A 155 11.56 4.65 5.51
N ASP A 156 10.67 3.70 5.25
CA ASP A 156 10.75 2.33 5.81
C ASP A 156 11.97 1.57 5.28
N ALA A 157 12.34 1.77 4.02
CA ALA A 157 13.56 1.21 3.45
C ALA A 157 14.82 1.78 4.09
N ALA A 158 14.88 3.11 4.26
CA ALA A 158 16.02 3.81 4.85
C ALA A 158 16.24 3.46 6.32
N SER A 159 15.15 3.26 7.08
CA SER A 159 15.19 2.90 8.50
C SER A 159 15.26 1.40 8.76
N CYS A 160 15.23 0.55 7.72
CA CYS A 160 15.13 -0.91 7.84
C CYS A 160 13.95 -1.36 8.72
N ALA A 161 12.85 -0.62 8.67
CA ALA A 161 11.67 -0.88 9.49
C ALA A 161 10.98 -2.19 9.09
N THR A 162 11.15 -2.63 7.85
CA THR A 162 10.52 -3.84 7.28
C THR A 162 11.52 -4.64 6.44
N ASP A 163 11.31 -5.97 6.39
CA ASP A 163 12.12 -6.88 5.57
C ASP A 163 11.50 -7.09 4.19
N ALA A 164 10.18 -6.92 4.10
CA ALA A 164 9.40 -7.03 2.87
C ALA A 164 8.37 -5.90 2.73
N ALA A 165 8.22 -5.39 1.53
CA ALA A 165 7.19 -4.43 1.15
C ALA A 165 6.32 -5.01 0.03
N LEU A 166 5.00 -5.08 0.27
CA LEU A 166 4.00 -5.44 -0.71
C LEU A 166 3.22 -4.19 -1.13
N ILE A 167 3.34 -3.80 -2.39
CA ILE A 167 2.69 -2.62 -2.94
C ILE A 167 1.42 -3.07 -3.67
N VAL A 168 0.25 -2.67 -3.18
CA VAL A 168 -1.05 -2.96 -3.78
C VAL A 168 -1.42 -1.79 -4.69
N SER A 169 -0.84 -1.76 -5.87
CA SER A 169 -1.06 -0.78 -6.93
C SER A 169 -0.53 -1.30 -8.27
N ALA A 170 -1.01 -0.74 -9.37
CA ALA A 170 -0.43 -0.91 -10.71
C ALA A 170 0.03 0.44 -11.28
N ASP A 171 0.24 1.45 -10.43
CA ASP A 171 0.68 2.77 -10.86
C ASP A 171 2.19 2.80 -11.08
N SER A 172 2.59 3.10 -12.32
CA SER A 172 4.00 3.19 -12.73
C SER A 172 4.73 4.41 -12.13
N ASP A 173 3.99 5.43 -11.67
CA ASP A 173 4.57 6.63 -11.06
C ASP A 173 5.27 6.32 -9.73
N LEU A 174 5.01 5.14 -9.15
CA LEU A 174 5.75 4.63 -7.99
C LEU A 174 7.14 4.06 -8.33
N SER A 175 7.49 3.89 -9.61
CA SER A 175 8.77 3.30 -10.04
C SER A 175 10.01 4.01 -9.48
N PRO A 176 10.09 5.35 -9.42
CA PRO A 176 11.21 6.04 -8.81
C PRO A 176 11.39 5.71 -7.33
N ALA A 177 10.30 5.70 -6.56
CA ALA A 177 10.33 5.37 -5.14
C ALA A 177 10.78 3.92 -4.88
N ILE A 178 10.33 2.97 -5.71
CA ILE A 178 10.73 1.55 -5.64
C ILE A 178 12.23 1.40 -5.93
N ARG A 179 12.76 2.09 -6.95
CA ARG A 179 14.21 2.10 -7.25
C ARG A 179 15.02 2.67 -6.09
N THR A 180 14.56 3.78 -5.50
CA THR A 180 15.19 4.42 -4.35
C THR A 180 15.16 3.50 -3.12
N ALA A 181 14.02 2.92 -2.79
CA ALA A 181 13.89 1.99 -1.68
C ALA A 181 14.84 0.79 -1.82
N ARG A 182 14.94 0.22 -3.04
CA ARG A 182 15.88 -0.87 -3.34
C ARG A 182 17.35 -0.46 -3.20
N SER A 183 17.71 0.77 -3.56
CA SER A 183 19.08 1.26 -3.41
C SER A 183 19.46 1.52 -1.96
N LEU A 184 18.52 1.93 -1.13
CA LEU A 184 18.70 2.19 0.32
C LEU A 184 18.73 0.90 1.13
N ASN A 185 17.90 -0.09 0.75
CA ASN A 185 17.84 -1.39 1.42
C ASN A 185 17.86 -2.52 0.38
N THR A 186 19.06 -2.97 0.05
CA THR A 186 19.29 -4.02 -0.97
C THR A 186 18.79 -5.40 -0.58
N THR A 187 18.51 -5.61 0.72
CA THR A 187 17.99 -6.89 1.25
C THR A 187 16.48 -6.91 1.37
N MET A 188 15.81 -5.75 1.25
CA MET A 188 14.35 -5.65 1.33
C MET A 188 13.69 -6.34 0.13
N PHE A 189 12.81 -7.29 0.41
CA PHE A 189 12.00 -7.92 -0.62
C PHE A 189 10.90 -6.96 -1.08
N LEU A 190 10.79 -6.73 -2.39
CA LEU A 190 9.79 -5.84 -3.01
C LEU A 190 8.93 -6.61 -3.99
N ALA A 191 7.61 -6.52 -3.82
CA ALA A 191 6.63 -7.09 -4.74
C ALA A 191 5.44 -6.17 -4.94
N ALA A 192 4.80 -6.21 -6.13
CA ALA A 192 3.51 -5.59 -6.36
C ALA A 192 2.40 -6.64 -6.44
N ALA A 193 1.28 -6.36 -5.80
CA ALA A 193 0.03 -7.07 -5.96
C ALA A 193 -0.93 -6.21 -6.78
N PHE A 194 -1.11 -6.54 -8.04
CA PHE A 194 -1.96 -5.78 -8.95
C PHE A 194 -3.43 -5.99 -8.62
N PRO A 195 -4.20 -4.91 -8.38
CA PRO A 195 -5.65 -4.99 -8.23
C PRO A 195 -6.32 -5.62 -9.46
N PRO A 196 -7.56 -6.14 -9.34
CA PRO A 196 -8.30 -6.64 -10.49
C PRO A 196 -8.36 -5.60 -11.62
N MET A 197 -8.29 -6.03 -12.87
CA MET A 197 -8.35 -5.16 -14.06
C MET A 197 -7.23 -4.10 -14.13
N ARG A 198 -6.20 -4.21 -13.30
CA ARG A 198 -5.04 -3.32 -13.26
C ARG A 198 -3.77 -4.14 -13.47
N TYR A 199 -2.86 -3.59 -14.25
CA TYR A 199 -1.55 -4.19 -14.51
C TYR A 199 -0.55 -3.12 -14.94
N SER A 200 0.69 -3.26 -14.52
CA SER A 200 1.80 -2.41 -14.95
C SER A 200 2.98 -3.28 -15.40
N ALA A 201 3.29 -3.23 -16.67
CA ALA A 201 4.45 -3.92 -17.23
C ALA A 201 5.76 -3.38 -16.65
N GLU A 202 5.82 -2.08 -16.38
CA GLU A 202 6.98 -1.43 -15.76
C GLU A 202 7.21 -1.95 -14.34
N LEU A 203 6.17 -1.96 -13.50
CA LEU A 203 6.28 -2.48 -12.13
C LEU A 203 6.59 -3.98 -12.12
N SER A 204 5.99 -4.76 -13.03
CA SER A 204 6.26 -6.18 -13.14
C SER A 204 7.72 -6.46 -13.53
N LYS A 205 8.30 -5.67 -14.45
CA LYS A 205 9.71 -5.75 -14.82
C LYS A 205 10.62 -5.31 -13.66
N LEU A 206 10.23 -4.26 -12.94
CA LEU A 206 10.98 -3.73 -11.81
C LEU A 206 10.95 -4.66 -10.60
N MET A 207 9.82 -5.34 -10.37
CA MET A 207 9.60 -6.28 -9.26
C MET A 207 9.13 -7.64 -9.79
N PRO A 208 10.04 -8.54 -10.20
CA PRO A 208 9.67 -9.82 -10.82
C PRO A 208 8.78 -10.74 -9.97
N ALA A 209 8.77 -10.56 -8.64
CA ALA A 209 7.87 -11.28 -7.73
C ALA A 209 6.42 -10.76 -7.72
N SER A 210 6.06 -9.83 -8.62
CA SER A 210 4.72 -9.23 -8.69
C SER A 210 3.69 -10.16 -9.30
N PHE A 211 2.42 -9.99 -8.90
CA PHE A 211 1.31 -10.87 -9.30
C PHE A 211 -0.03 -10.12 -9.29
N SER A 212 -1.02 -10.65 -9.99
CA SER A 212 -2.40 -10.15 -9.93
C SER A 212 -3.16 -10.77 -8.77
N ILE A 213 -3.98 -9.96 -8.07
CA ILE A 213 -4.79 -10.43 -6.94
C ILE A 213 -5.96 -11.25 -7.47
N GLY A 214 -5.97 -12.55 -7.16
CA GLY A 214 -7.03 -13.46 -7.56
C GLY A 214 -8.35 -13.21 -6.83
N MET A 215 -9.47 -13.45 -7.51
CA MET A 215 -10.83 -13.24 -6.98
C MET A 215 -11.11 -14.02 -5.69
N SER A 216 -10.60 -15.25 -5.58
CA SER A 216 -10.76 -16.06 -4.36
C SER A 216 -10.17 -15.40 -3.11
N LYS A 217 -9.04 -14.70 -3.26
CA LYS A 217 -8.41 -13.94 -2.17
C LYS A 217 -9.28 -12.75 -1.76
N LEU A 218 -9.84 -12.02 -2.74
CA LEU A 218 -10.70 -10.88 -2.49
C LEU A 218 -12.03 -11.26 -1.84
N THR A 219 -12.67 -12.33 -2.31
CA THR A 219 -13.91 -12.85 -1.70
C THR A 219 -13.66 -13.41 -0.30
N GLY A 220 -12.55 -14.13 -0.12
CA GLY A 220 -12.14 -14.66 1.18
C GLY A 220 -11.73 -13.60 2.20
N ALA A 221 -11.35 -12.39 1.75
CA ALA A 221 -10.88 -11.30 2.60
C ALA A 221 -11.95 -10.24 2.91
N GLN A 222 -13.23 -10.55 2.77
CA GLN A 222 -14.27 -9.58 3.14
C GLN A 222 -14.36 -9.41 4.67
N LEU A 223 -14.62 -8.18 5.13
CA LEU A 223 -15.01 -7.90 6.51
C LEU A 223 -16.34 -8.59 6.84
N PRO A 224 -16.61 -8.93 8.10
CA PRO A 224 -17.94 -9.34 8.54
C PRO A 224 -19.01 -8.33 8.12
N ARG A 225 -20.26 -8.79 7.92
CA ARG A 225 -21.37 -7.89 7.55
C ARG A 225 -21.51 -6.71 8.51
N THR A 226 -21.23 -6.96 9.78
CA THR A 226 -21.17 -5.93 10.83
C THR A 226 -19.88 -6.13 11.63
N VAL A 227 -19.14 -5.06 11.81
CA VAL A 227 -17.94 -4.98 12.66
C VAL A 227 -18.33 -4.16 13.89
N VAL A 228 -18.06 -4.69 15.07
CA VAL A 228 -18.23 -3.96 16.34
C VAL A 228 -16.85 -3.51 16.80
N ASP A 229 -16.71 -2.23 17.09
CA ASP A 229 -15.49 -1.67 17.66
C ASP A 229 -15.41 -2.10 19.14
N PRO A 230 -14.36 -2.84 19.52
CA PRO A 230 -14.24 -3.33 20.90
C PRO A 230 -14.02 -2.23 21.92
N ALA A 231 -13.49 -1.06 21.51
CA ALA A 231 -13.19 0.05 22.43
C ALA A 231 -14.44 0.91 22.72
N SER A 232 -15.29 1.15 21.72
CA SER A 232 -16.46 2.04 21.84
C SER A 232 -17.80 1.32 21.83
N GLY A 233 -17.86 0.03 21.50
CA GLY A 233 -19.09 -0.73 21.27
C GLY A 233 -19.84 -0.33 19.99
N ARG A 234 -19.33 0.60 19.20
CA ARG A 234 -19.99 1.08 17.98
C ARG A 234 -19.97 0.04 16.88
N ALA A 235 -21.13 -0.17 16.25
CA ALA A 235 -21.28 -1.12 15.14
C ALA A 235 -21.21 -0.42 13.77
N TYR A 236 -20.45 -1.00 12.87
CA TYR A 236 -20.30 -0.56 11.48
C TYR A 236 -20.78 -1.66 10.55
N SER A 237 -21.93 -1.44 9.91
CA SER A 237 -22.51 -2.42 8.97
C SER A 237 -22.14 -2.10 7.52
N ARG A 238 -21.94 -3.17 6.73
CA ARG A 238 -21.69 -3.07 5.29
C ARG A 238 -22.76 -2.24 4.60
N PRO A 239 -22.40 -1.21 3.82
CA PRO A 239 -23.37 -0.40 3.09
C PRO A 239 -24.22 -1.24 2.14
N ALA A 240 -25.54 -1.00 2.07
CA ALA A 240 -26.44 -1.72 1.17
C ALA A 240 -26.00 -1.60 -0.32
N LYS A 241 -25.46 -0.45 -0.70
CA LYS A 241 -24.94 -0.22 -2.07
C LYS A 241 -23.75 -1.12 -2.44
N TRP A 242 -23.14 -1.83 -1.48
CA TRP A 242 -21.99 -2.72 -1.65
C TRP A 242 -22.33 -4.20 -1.47
N MET A 243 -23.61 -4.52 -1.33
CA MET A 243 -24.13 -5.90 -1.23
C MET A 243 -24.29 -6.59 -2.58
#